data_cdd576ae01c0508d81ea9408f2b0a4fa
#
_entry.id   cdd576ae01c0508d81ea9408f2b0a4fa
#
_cell.length_a   1.000
_cell.length_b   1.000
_cell.length_c   1.000
_cell.angle_alpha   90.00
_cell.angle_beta   90.00
_cell.angle_gamma   90.00
#
_symmetry.space_group_name_H-M   'P 1'
#
loop_
_entity.id
_entity.type
_entity.pdbx_description
1 polymer ?
#
loop_
_entity_poly.entity_id
_entity_poly.type
_entity_poly.pdbx_seq_one_letter_code
_entity_poly.pdbx_strand_id
1 'polypeptide(L)'
;MNITAIRNEQNQQPLIQLKNINVVFAQKTALQDINLNIYPNSIITIVGPNGGGKSTLLKTLLKLQTPTSGEVIYSKNVRIGYVPQKIHLDHSLPITVERFLSLKKGIKTQEISTALEQLS
;
A
#
# COMPACT_ATOMS: atom_id res chain seq x y z
N MET A 1 13.38 -9.19 3.36
CA MET A 1 12.24 -8.63 2.62
C MET A 1 12.70 -8.27 1.22
N ASN A 2 12.03 -8.82 0.23
CA ASN A 2 12.31 -8.52 -1.17
C ASN A 2 11.18 -7.68 -1.76
N ILE A 3 11.57 -6.64 -2.47
CA ILE A 3 10.63 -5.74 -3.13
C ILE A 3 10.87 -5.84 -4.63
N THR A 4 9.85 -6.24 -5.36
CA THR A 4 9.91 -6.37 -6.81
C THR A 4 8.91 -5.43 -7.45
N ALA A 5 9.35 -4.67 -8.44
CA ALA A 5 8.49 -3.75 -9.19
C ALA A 5 8.39 -4.17 -10.64
N ILE A 6 7.16 -4.26 -11.14
CA ILE A 6 6.88 -4.42 -12.57
C ILE A 6 6.35 -3.08 -13.06
N ARG A 7 7.07 -2.46 -13.98
CA ARG A 7 6.71 -1.15 -14.51
C ARG A 7 7.00 -1.07 -16.00
N ASN A 8 6.21 -0.30 -16.70
CA ASN A 8 6.57 0.12 -18.04
C ASN A 8 7.56 1.28 -17.94
N GLU A 9 8.71 1.13 -18.56
CA GLU A 9 9.74 2.16 -18.58
C GLU A 9 9.26 3.36 -19.38
N GLN A 10 8.64 4.30 -18.69
CA GLN A 10 8.40 5.63 -19.22
C GLN A 10 9.01 6.63 -18.24
N ASN A 11 9.52 7.71 -18.78
CA ASN A 11 10.19 8.77 -18.03
C ASN A 11 9.17 9.52 -17.16
N GLN A 12 8.66 8.87 -16.11
CA GLN A 12 7.60 9.39 -15.26
C GLN A 12 8.13 9.75 -13.88
N GLN A 13 7.53 10.77 -13.30
CA GLN A 13 7.80 11.14 -11.91
C GLN A 13 7.18 10.11 -10.96
N PRO A 14 7.86 9.75 -9.88
CA PRO A 14 7.30 8.81 -8.92
C PRO A 14 6.07 9.39 -8.22
N LEU A 15 5.10 8.54 -7.95
CA LEU A 15 3.92 8.89 -7.16
C LEU A 15 4.26 9.00 -5.67
N ILE A 16 5.10 8.08 -5.19
CA ILE A 16 5.54 8.03 -3.80
C ILE A 16 7.03 7.71 -3.79
N GLN A 17 7.78 8.44 -2.97
CA GLN A 17 9.19 8.17 -2.74
C GLN A 17 9.44 7.94 -1.25
N LEU A 18 10.10 6.84 -0.94
CA LEU A 18 10.65 6.57 0.39
C LEU A 18 12.15 6.82 0.35
N LYS A 19 12.65 7.68 1.22
CA LYS A 19 14.07 8.01 1.31
C LYS A 19 14.59 7.71 2.70
N ASN A 20 15.51 6.75 2.79
CA ASN A 20 16.22 6.39 4.03
C ASN A 20 15.26 6.15 5.19
N ILE A 21 14.21 5.38 4.94
CA ILE A 21 13.16 5.13 5.93
C ILE A 21 13.65 4.13 6.97
N ASN A 22 13.58 4.53 8.22
CA ASN A 22 13.82 3.68 9.36
C ASN A 22 12.61 3.70 10.28
N VAL A 23 12.18 2.55 10.73
CA VAL A 23 11.11 2.42 11.73
C VAL A 23 11.58 1.51 12.83
N VAL A 24 11.59 2.04 14.03
CA VAL A 24 12.03 1.32 15.23
C VAL A 24 10.90 1.31 16.25
N PHE A 25 10.52 0.14 16.72
CA PHE A 25 9.55 -0.05 17.77
C PHE A 25 10.29 -0.54 19.03
N ALA A 26 10.23 0.26 20.10
CA ALA A 26 10.95 -0.02 21.34
C ALA A 26 12.43 -0.35 21.03
N GLN A 27 12.83 -1.62 21.11
CA GLN A 27 14.21 -2.03 20.83
C GLN A 27 14.34 -2.83 19.53
N LYS A 28 13.26 -2.95 18.76
CA LYS A 28 13.26 -3.72 17.52
C LYS A 28 13.18 -2.82 16.29
N THR A 29 14.15 -2.97 15.39
CA THR A 29 14.13 -2.29 14.11
C THR A 29 13.23 -3.05 13.14
N ALA A 30 12.11 -2.42 12.74
CA ALA A 30 11.19 -2.99 11.77
C ALA A 30 11.62 -2.70 10.33
N LEU A 31 12.06 -1.48 10.05
CA LEU A 31 12.59 -1.06 8.75
C LEU A 31 13.92 -0.38 8.94
N GLN A 32 14.89 -0.68 8.08
CA GLN A 32 16.21 -0.09 8.11
C GLN A 32 16.61 0.37 6.71
N ASP A 33 16.87 1.67 6.58
CA ASP A 33 17.35 2.32 5.37
C ASP A 33 16.62 1.90 4.10
N ILE A 34 15.28 1.97 4.14
CA ILE A 34 14.44 1.59 3.02
C ILE A 34 14.32 2.74 2.04
N ASN A 35 14.70 2.47 0.79
CA ASN A 35 14.57 3.40 -0.33
C ASN A 35 13.68 2.75 -1.40
N LEU A 36 12.62 3.42 -1.77
CA LEU A 36 11.65 2.87 -2.72
C LEU A 36 10.97 4.00 -3.48
N ASN A 37 10.86 3.84 -4.79
CA ASN A 37 10.10 4.75 -5.65
C ASN A 37 8.92 3.98 -6.26
N ILE A 38 7.74 4.54 -6.14
CA ILE A 38 6.52 3.98 -6.73
C ILE A 38 6.10 4.86 -7.89
N TYR A 39 6.07 4.29 -9.08
CA TYR A 39 5.75 4.99 -10.31
C TYR A 39 4.31 4.69 -10.76
N PRO A 40 3.70 5.57 -11.59
CA PRO A 40 2.41 5.26 -12.20
C PRO A 40 2.47 3.98 -13.03
N ASN A 41 1.33 3.29 -13.13
CA ASN A 41 1.19 2.08 -13.96
C ASN A 41 2.21 0.99 -13.61
N SER A 42 2.48 0.83 -12.33
CA SER A 42 3.40 -0.20 -11.83
C SER A 42 2.72 -1.08 -10.79
N ILE A 43 3.20 -2.30 -10.70
CA ILE A 43 2.82 -3.24 -9.65
C ILE A 43 4.06 -3.52 -8.82
N ILE A 44 3.94 -3.34 -7.50
CA ILE A 44 5.03 -3.61 -6.57
C ILE A 44 4.61 -4.76 -5.67
N THR A 45 5.46 -5.77 -5.62
CA THR A 45 5.28 -6.95 -4.77
C THR A 45 6.31 -6.93 -3.65
N ILE A 46 5.85 -7.09 -2.43
CA ILE A 46 6.69 -7.14 -1.24
C ILE A 46 6.59 -8.57 -0.68
N VAL A 47 7.71 -9.25 -0.64
CA VAL A 47 7.80 -10.64 -0.20
C VAL A 47 8.82 -10.76 0.93
N GLY A 48 8.50 -11.53 1.94
CA GLY A 48 9.40 -11.78 3.06
C GLY A 48 8.72 -12.57 4.18
N PRO A 49 9.48 -12.98 5.19
CA PRO A 49 8.92 -13.74 6.31
C PRO A 49 7.99 -12.88 7.16
N ASN A 50 7.10 -13.54 7.90
CA ASN A 50 6.26 -12.86 8.89
C ASN A 50 7.15 -12.19 9.94
N GLY A 51 6.84 -10.93 10.26
CA GLY A 51 7.68 -10.14 11.16
C GLY A 51 8.84 -9.44 10.44
N GLY A 52 8.95 -9.53 9.10
CA GLY A 52 10.01 -8.91 8.31
C GLY A 52 9.78 -7.44 7.94
N GLY A 53 8.79 -6.78 8.52
CA GLY A 53 8.54 -5.36 8.28
C GLY A 53 7.59 -5.04 7.12
N LYS A 54 7.02 -6.06 6.45
CA LYS A 54 6.11 -5.83 5.32
C LYS A 54 4.90 -4.99 5.69
N SER A 55 4.24 -5.33 6.78
CA SER A 55 3.08 -4.58 7.28
C SER A 55 3.47 -3.17 7.70
N THR A 56 4.63 -3.00 8.30
CA THR A 56 5.14 -1.69 8.69
C THR A 56 5.43 -0.82 7.48
N LEU A 57 6.01 -1.41 6.42
CA LEU A 57 6.25 -0.70 5.17
C LEU A 57 4.95 -0.21 4.54
N LEU A 58 3.94 -1.08 4.47
CA LEU A 58 2.63 -0.71 3.94
C LEU A 58 1.98 0.41 4.77
N LYS A 59 2.04 0.31 6.08
CA LYS A 59 1.49 1.35 6.96
C LYS A 59 2.22 2.69 6.79
N THR A 60 3.53 2.65 6.57
CA THR A 60 4.31 3.86 6.30
C THR A 60 3.91 4.50 4.97
N LEU A 61 3.73 3.68 3.93
CA LEU A 61 3.25 4.15 2.62
C LEU A 61 1.86 4.79 2.70
N LEU A 62 1.00 4.27 3.57
CA LEU A 62 -0.39 4.72 3.73
C LEU A 62 -0.55 5.86 4.73
N LYS A 63 0.52 6.40 5.26
CA LYS A 63 0.51 7.43 6.32
C LYS A 63 -0.11 6.96 7.64
N LEU A 64 -0.21 5.66 7.85
CA LEU A 64 -0.72 5.09 9.10
C LEU A 64 0.39 4.92 10.16
N GLN A 65 1.63 4.96 9.72
CA GLN A 65 2.81 4.84 10.57
C GLN A 65 3.79 5.94 10.20
N THR A 66 4.20 6.72 11.20
CA THR A 66 5.25 7.72 11.03
C THR A 66 6.61 7.04 11.13
N PRO A 67 7.53 7.22 10.17
CA PRO A 67 8.87 6.67 10.29
C PRO A 67 9.64 7.33 11.42
N THR A 68 10.55 6.58 12.04
CA THR A 68 11.45 7.11 13.08
C THR A 68 12.41 8.12 12.48
N SER A 69 12.91 7.83 11.27
CA SER A 69 13.73 8.75 10.47
C SER A 69 13.50 8.49 8.99
N GLY A 70 13.98 9.40 8.17
CA GLY A 70 13.78 9.38 6.74
C GLY A 70 12.59 10.24 6.32
N GLU A 71 12.30 10.20 5.03
CA GLU A 71 11.27 11.05 4.43
C GLU A 71 10.41 10.26 3.46
N VAL A 72 9.10 10.48 3.54
CA VAL A 72 8.13 9.95 2.56
C VAL A 72 7.57 11.12 1.77
N ILE A 73 7.74 11.10 0.46
CA ILE A 73 7.29 12.17 -0.43
C ILE A 73 6.16 11.64 -1.31
N TYR A 74 5.05 12.35 -1.31
CA TYR A 74 3.88 12.03 -2.13
C TYR A 74 3.75 13.08 -3.23
N SER A 75 3.46 12.65 -4.47
CA SER A 75 3.14 13.59 -5.52
C SER A 75 1.78 14.24 -5.26
N LYS A 76 1.54 15.38 -5.91
CA LYS A 76 0.22 16.03 -5.86
C LYS A 76 -0.83 15.07 -6.45
N ASN A 77 -2.01 15.05 -5.86
CA ASN A 77 -3.17 14.27 -6.33
C ASN A 77 -3.05 12.75 -6.22
N VAL A 78 -2.11 12.23 -5.42
CA VAL A 78 -2.06 10.79 -5.13
C VAL A 78 -3.26 10.40 -4.28
N ARG A 79 -4.00 9.40 -4.75
CA ARG A 79 -5.10 8.79 -4.00
C ARG A 79 -4.67 7.41 -3.57
N ILE A 80 -4.88 7.10 -2.30
CA ILE A 80 -4.46 5.83 -1.72
C ILE A 80 -5.70 5.10 -1.21
N GLY A 81 -5.87 3.87 -1.66
CA GLY A 81 -6.83 2.94 -1.12
C GLY A 81 -6.12 1.77 -0.43
N TYR A 82 -6.73 1.20 0.59
CA TYR A 82 -6.15 0.10 1.33
C TYR A 82 -7.17 -1.01 1.55
N VAL A 83 -6.78 -2.24 1.19
CA VAL A 83 -7.57 -3.43 1.48
C VAL A 83 -6.78 -4.24 2.51
N PRO A 84 -7.22 -4.29 3.77
CA PRO A 84 -6.51 -5.06 4.80
C PRO A 84 -6.63 -6.56 4.55
N GLN A 85 -5.62 -7.32 5.01
CA GLN A 85 -5.59 -8.77 4.89
C GLN A 85 -6.76 -9.43 5.63
N LYS A 86 -7.17 -8.87 6.77
CA LYS A 86 -8.32 -9.32 7.55
C LYS A 86 -9.31 -8.18 7.69
N ILE A 87 -10.41 -8.28 6.98
CA ILE A 87 -11.53 -7.38 7.19
C ILE A 87 -12.39 -8.01 8.27
N HIS A 88 -12.40 -7.43 9.45
CA HIS A 88 -13.35 -7.81 10.49
C HIS A 88 -14.72 -7.25 10.12
N LEU A 89 -15.41 -7.99 9.24
CA LEU A 89 -16.82 -7.70 9.01
C LEU A 89 -17.58 -8.35 10.15
N ASP A 90 -18.36 -7.54 10.84
CA ASP A 90 -19.31 -8.05 11.79
C ASP A 90 -20.31 -8.94 11.00
N HIS A 91 -20.45 -10.19 11.44
CA HIS A 91 -21.35 -11.13 10.78
C HIS A 91 -22.82 -10.67 10.75
N SER A 92 -23.15 -9.65 11.53
CA SER A 92 -24.47 -9.03 11.53
C SER A 92 -24.72 -8.08 10.36
N LEU A 93 -23.70 -7.73 9.58
CA LEU A 93 -23.81 -6.81 8.44
C LEU A 93 -23.61 -7.59 7.14
N PRO A 94 -24.66 -7.92 6.39
CA PRO A 94 -24.51 -8.58 5.09
C PRO A 94 -24.04 -7.57 4.05
N ILE A 95 -22.72 -7.35 3.96
CA ILE A 95 -22.11 -6.51 2.95
C ILE A 95 -21.42 -7.40 1.92
N THR A 96 -21.79 -7.27 0.65
CA THR A 96 -21.06 -7.89 -0.45
C THR A 96 -19.74 -7.14 -0.68
N VAL A 97 -18.76 -7.80 -1.30
CA VAL A 97 -17.50 -7.14 -1.67
C VAL A 97 -17.76 -5.93 -2.56
N GLU A 98 -18.69 -6.05 -3.50
CA GLU A 98 -19.08 -4.95 -4.38
C GLU A 98 -19.58 -3.74 -3.57
N ARG A 99 -20.48 -3.97 -2.61
CA ARG A 99 -21.02 -2.91 -1.77
C ARG A 99 -19.94 -2.29 -0.88
N PHE A 100 -19.03 -3.11 -0.36
CA PHE A 100 -17.89 -2.63 0.42
C PHE A 100 -17.02 -1.69 -0.40
N LEU A 101 -16.67 -2.06 -1.63
CA LEU A 101 -15.89 -1.21 -2.52
C LEU A 101 -16.65 0.06 -2.92
N SER A 102 -17.97 0.01 -3.05
CA SER A 102 -18.81 1.17 -3.39
C SER A 102 -18.89 2.20 -2.28
N LEU A 103 -18.54 1.86 -1.03
CA LEU A 103 -18.47 2.81 0.07
C LEU A 103 -17.37 3.86 -0.13
N LYS A 104 -16.37 3.56 -0.97
CA LYS A 104 -15.36 4.53 -1.34
C LYS A 104 -15.96 5.53 -2.34
N LYS A 105 -16.02 6.80 -1.93
CA LYS A 105 -16.61 7.85 -2.74
C LYS A 105 -15.90 7.98 -4.09
N GLY A 106 -16.66 7.91 -5.19
CA GLY A 106 -16.16 8.11 -6.54
C GLY A 106 -15.76 6.84 -7.30
N ILE A 107 -15.96 5.65 -6.74
CA ILE A 107 -15.73 4.40 -7.47
C ILE A 107 -16.96 4.09 -8.35
N LYS A 108 -16.71 3.88 -9.64
CA LYS A 108 -17.74 3.45 -10.59
C LYS A 108 -17.95 1.94 -10.52
N THR A 109 -19.17 1.48 -10.80
CA THR A 109 -19.51 0.05 -10.80
C THR A 109 -18.59 -0.77 -11.70
N GLN A 110 -18.19 -0.23 -12.84
CA GLN A 110 -17.28 -0.90 -13.77
C GLN A 110 -15.89 -1.10 -13.16
N GLU A 111 -15.39 -0.13 -12.41
CA GLU A 111 -14.10 -0.25 -11.70
C GLU A 111 -14.17 -1.33 -10.63
N ILE A 112 -15.29 -1.46 -9.94
CA ILE A 112 -15.52 -2.49 -8.94
C ILE A 112 -15.50 -3.88 -9.59
N SER A 113 -16.19 -4.05 -10.70
CA SER A 113 -16.20 -5.33 -11.42
C SER A 113 -14.81 -5.73 -11.89
N THR A 114 -14.03 -4.79 -12.42
CA THR A 114 -12.65 -5.02 -12.84
C THR A 114 -11.77 -5.42 -11.64
N ALA A 115 -11.91 -4.74 -10.52
CA ALA A 115 -11.16 -5.08 -9.31
C ALA A 115 -11.50 -6.48 -8.80
N LEU A 116 -12.78 -6.88 -8.84
CA LEU A 116 -13.22 -8.21 -8.43
C LEU A 116 -12.69 -9.30 -9.37
N GLU A 117 -12.63 -9.06 -10.67
CA GLU A 117 -12.06 -9.98 -11.63
C GLU A 117 -10.57 -10.22 -11.39
N GLN A 118 -9.83 -9.19 -10.97
CA GLN A 118 -8.41 -9.30 -10.65
C GLN A 118 -8.14 -10.08 -9.37
N LEU A 119 -9.12 -10.18 -8.48
CA LEU A 119 -9.00 -10.88 -7.21
C LEU A 119 -9.36 -12.37 -7.30
N SER A 120 -9.99 -12.78 -8.38
CA SER A 120 -10.42 -14.19 -8.58
C SER A 120 -9.35 -15.07 -9.22
#